data_c82a3579bf11d5c1f6a6705f4789fe87
#
_entry.id   c82a3579bf11d5c1f6a6705f4789fe87
#
_cell.length_a   1.000
_cell.length_b   1.000
_cell.length_c   1.000
_cell.angle_alpha   90.00
_cell.angle_beta   90.00
_cell.angle_gamma   90.00
#
_symmetry.space_group_name_H-M   'P 1'
#
loop_
_entity.id
_entity.type
_entity.pdbx_description
1 polymer ?
#
loop_
_entity_poly.entity_id
_entity_poly.type
_entity_poly.pdbx_seq_one_letter_code
_entity_poly.pdbx_strand_id
1 'polypeptide(L)'
;KFYVTDAPWPVESDGIYKKGHVYTLRIRSVDGNLIEFFIKHLYQHQTKELLCIGGEVRMINPKRMISKLYSVTPVILKNDFGYWKAEMSLPEYEERLIVNLMKKYQSFTGEKIEDDVHLYDSILFKNKMPVKIPYKNIHLLGDKIDLEIANNEMAQKLAYFALGVGLGENNSRSCGFVNYKYL
;
A
#
# COMPACT_ATOMS: atom_id res chain seq x y z
N LYS A 1 -4.81 10.59 -4.16
CA LYS A 1 -4.49 10.59 -2.73
C LYS A 1 -3.12 9.98 -2.55
N PHE A 2 -2.25 10.69 -1.82
CA PHE A 2 -0.85 10.30 -1.66
C PHE A 2 -0.58 9.73 -0.25
N TYR A 3 -1.48 8.84 0.20
CA TYR A 3 -1.29 8.11 1.43
C TYR A 3 -1.85 6.69 1.34
N VAL A 4 -1.36 5.83 2.21
CA VAL A 4 -1.82 4.46 2.37
C VAL A 4 -2.01 4.14 3.85
N THR A 5 -3.03 3.34 4.16
CA THR A 5 -3.28 2.83 5.50
C THR A 5 -3.13 1.31 5.53
N ASP A 6 -2.72 0.75 6.66
CA ASP A 6 -2.89 -0.68 6.91
C ASP A 6 -4.23 -0.98 7.60
N ALA A 7 -4.46 -2.23 7.95
CA ALA A 7 -5.57 -2.61 8.82
C ALA A 7 -5.20 -2.37 10.30
N PRO A 8 -6.15 -2.04 11.18
CA PRO A 8 -5.88 -1.96 12.61
C PRO A 8 -5.31 -3.28 13.15
N TRP A 9 -4.27 -3.20 13.98
CA TRP A 9 -3.55 -4.35 14.52
C TRP A 9 -3.56 -4.30 16.07
N PRO A 10 -3.66 -5.42 16.79
CA PRO A 10 -3.76 -6.80 16.28
C PRO A 10 -5.09 -7.11 15.59
N VAL A 11 -5.03 -8.03 14.61
CA VAL A 11 -6.24 -8.53 13.97
C VAL A 11 -6.86 -9.59 14.89
N GLU A 12 -8.14 -9.43 15.22
CA GLU A 12 -8.85 -10.41 16.01
C GLU A 12 -9.09 -11.71 15.23
N SER A 13 -9.08 -12.84 15.93
CA SER A 13 -9.20 -14.16 15.31
C SER A 13 -10.52 -14.39 14.56
N ASP A 14 -11.58 -13.72 15.01
CA ASP A 14 -12.91 -13.74 14.39
C ASP A 14 -13.12 -12.58 13.38
N GLY A 15 -12.10 -11.74 13.17
CA GLY A 15 -12.18 -10.58 12.28
C GLY A 15 -13.02 -9.42 12.80
N ILE A 16 -13.46 -9.44 14.05
CA ILE A 16 -14.32 -8.41 14.66
C ILE A 16 -13.55 -7.68 15.77
N TYR A 17 -13.28 -6.40 15.57
CA TYR A 17 -12.64 -5.56 16.57
C TYR A 17 -13.49 -5.41 17.84
N LYS A 18 -12.87 -5.54 19.00
CA LYS A 18 -13.55 -5.62 20.28
C LYS A 18 -13.61 -4.26 20.99
N LYS A 19 -14.75 -3.96 21.62
CA LYS A 19 -14.90 -2.77 22.46
C LYS A 19 -13.90 -2.82 23.63
N GLY A 20 -13.22 -1.70 23.85
CA GLY A 20 -12.24 -1.55 24.93
C GLY A 20 -10.84 -2.08 24.62
N HIS A 21 -10.63 -2.71 23.45
CA HIS A 21 -9.29 -3.08 23.00
C HIS A 21 -8.60 -1.91 22.30
N VAL A 22 -7.26 -1.89 22.39
CA VAL A 22 -6.43 -0.89 21.71
C VAL A 22 -5.83 -1.49 20.45
N TYR A 23 -5.99 -0.77 19.36
CA TYR A 23 -5.47 -1.16 18.03
C TYR A 23 -4.56 -0.06 17.49
N THR A 24 -3.53 -0.46 16.77
CA THR A 24 -2.64 0.45 16.07
C THR A 24 -2.96 0.45 14.58
N LEU A 25 -3.27 1.62 14.04
CA LEU A 25 -3.41 1.87 12.61
C LEU A 25 -2.18 2.64 12.13
N ARG A 26 -1.52 2.17 11.07
CA ARG A 26 -0.44 2.92 10.44
C ARG A 26 -0.95 3.66 9.22
N ILE A 27 -0.61 4.93 9.15
CA ILE A 27 -0.85 5.78 7.99
C ILE A 27 0.53 6.21 7.48
N ARG A 28 0.78 6.03 6.21
CA ARG A 28 2.00 6.53 5.56
C ARG A 28 1.64 7.47 4.43
N SER A 29 2.45 8.48 4.26
CA SER A 29 2.34 9.44 3.15
C SER A 29 3.72 9.91 2.71
N VAL A 30 3.82 10.30 1.44
CA VAL A 30 4.95 11.06 0.87
C VAL A 30 4.76 12.56 1.09
N ASP A 31 3.58 12.99 1.50
CA ASP A 31 3.24 14.39 1.79
C ASP A 31 3.30 14.65 3.29
N GLY A 32 4.33 15.38 3.72
CA GLY A 32 4.54 15.76 5.12
C GLY A 32 3.40 16.58 5.71
N ASN A 33 2.85 17.52 4.93
CA ASN A 33 1.73 18.35 5.38
C ASN A 33 0.48 17.51 5.69
N LEU A 34 0.27 16.43 4.93
CA LEU A 34 -0.82 15.50 5.18
C LEU A 34 -0.60 14.70 6.47
N ILE A 35 0.64 14.32 6.79
CA ILE A 35 0.96 13.65 8.06
C ILE A 35 0.75 14.61 9.25
N GLU A 36 1.19 15.86 9.14
CA GLU A 36 0.94 16.87 10.16
C GLU A 36 -0.56 17.12 10.37
N PHE A 37 -1.32 17.18 9.28
CA PHE A 37 -2.77 17.26 9.34
C PHE A 37 -3.37 16.07 10.09
N PHE A 38 -2.96 14.84 9.80
CA PHE A 38 -3.48 13.65 10.46
C PHE A 38 -3.16 13.66 11.96
N ILE A 39 -1.92 13.93 12.36
CA ILE A 39 -1.54 13.90 13.77
C ILE A 39 -2.32 14.96 14.57
N LYS A 40 -2.53 16.13 13.98
CA LYS A 40 -3.25 17.24 14.62
C LYS A 40 -4.75 16.96 14.76
N HIS A 41 -5.37 16.37 13.73
CA HIS A 41 -6.83 16.25 13.66
C HIS A 41 -7.38 14.89 14.09
N LEU A 42 -6.56 13.83 14.08
CA LEU A 42 -7.00 12.53 14.57
C LEU A 42 -6.90 12.39 16.09
N TYR A 43 -5.99 13.13 16.73
CA TYR A 43 -5.85 13.07 18.19
C TYR A 43 -7.17 13.43 18.88
N GLN A 44 -7.63 12.56 19.77
CA GLN A 44 -8.93 12.63 20.44
C GLN A 44 -10.15 12.68 19.51
N HIS A 45 -9.95 12.45 18.20
CA HIS A 45 -11.07 12.31 17.28
C HIS A 45 -11.85 11.04 17.58
N GLN A 46 -13.16 11.17 17.68
CA GLN A 46 -14.06 10.05 17.98
C GLN A 46 -15.08 9.87 16.85
N THR A 47 -15.25 8.62 16.47
CA THR A 47 -16.39 8.16 15.69
C THR A 47 -17.35 7.38 16.59
N LYS A 48 -18.41 6.83 16.03
CA LYS A 48 -19.32 5.94 16.77
C LYS A 48 -18.60 4.69 17.31
N GLU A 49 -17.59 4.20 16.57
CA GLU A 49 -16.93 2.92 16.84
C GLU A 49 -15.51 3.07 17.39
N LEU A 50 -14.84 4.19 17.12
CA LEU A 50 -13.41 4.36 17.39
C LEU A 50 -13.11 5.69 18.05
N LEU A 51 -12.19 5.67 19.01
CA LEU A 51 -11.56 6.84 19.61
C LEU A 51 -10.05 6.80 19.37
N CYS A 52 -9.49 7.84 18.79
CA CYS A 52 -8.04 7.99 18.68
C CYS A 52 -7.47 8.47 20.03
N ILE A 53 -6.72 7.61 20.70
CA ILE A 53 -6.15 7.89 22.02
C ILE A 53 -4.72 8.42 21.99
N GLY A 54 -4.06 8.38 20.83
CA GLY A 54 -2.70 8.89 20.65
C GLY A 54 -2.14 8.55 19.27
N GLY A 55 -1.00 9.15 18.97
CA GLY A 55 -0.25 8.89 17.74
C GLY A 55 1.19 9.37 17.84
N GLU A 56 2.05 8.80 17.02
CA GLU A 56 3.44 9.18 16.86
C GLU A 56 3.79 9.28 15.37
N VAL A 57 4.73 10.14 15.02
CA VAL A 57 5.27 10.26 13.67
C VAL A 57 6.66 9.63 13.62
N ARG A 58 6.85 8.76 12.66
CA ARG A 58 8.16 8.14 12.37
C ARG A 58 8.54 8.37 10.94
N MET A 59 9.80 8.75 10.72
CA MET A 59 10.35 8.92 9.38
C MET A 59 11.08 7.64 8.95
N ILE A 60 10.80 7.17 7.72
CA ILE A 60 11.53 6.07 7.10
C ILE A 60 12.81 6.65 6.49
N ASN A 61 13.97 6.06 6.80
CA ASN A 61 15.27 6.56 6.33
C ASN A 61 15.42 6.35 4.81
N PRO A 62 15.51 7.44 4.00
CA PRO A 62 15.58 7.34 2.55
C PRO A 62 17.00 6.98 2.02
N LYS A 63 18.01 6.92 2.88
CA LYS A 63 19.40 6.69 2.47
C LYS A 63 19.78 5.21 2.39
N ARG A 64 18.92 4.30 2.81
CA ARG A 64 19.19 2.85 2.78
C ARG A 64 18.50 2.22 1.61
N MET A 65 19.21 1.35 0.90
CA MET A 65 18.63 0.62 -0.23
C MET A 65 17.59 -0.41 0.23
N ILE A 66 16.47 -0.43 -0.44
CA ILE A 66 15.40 -1.42 -0.24
C ILE A 66 15.71 -2.63 -1.11
N SER A 67 15.91 -3.79 -0.50
CA SER A 67 16.06 -5.06 -1.20
C SER A 67 14.71 -5.70 -1.55
N LYS A 68 13.70 -5.49 -0.68
CA LYS A 68 12.39 -6.12 -0.85
C LYS A 68 11.26 -5.20 -0.40
N LEU A 69 10.18 -5.18 -1.17
CA LEU A 69 8.85 -4.77 -0.70
C LEU A 69 7.97 -5.99 -0.50
N TYR A 70 7.21 -6.03 0.59
CA TYR A 70 6.22 -7.09 0.81
C TYR A 70 4.89 -6.50 1.29
N SER A 71 3.81 -6.95 0.69
CA SER A 71 2.50 -6.43 1.01
C SER A 71 1.98 -6.97 2.35
N VAL A 72 1.60 -6.07 3.22
CA VAL A 72 0.91 -6.37 4.50
C VAL A 72 -0.58 -6.55 4.24
N THR A 73 -1.14 -5.67 3.41
CA THR A 73 -2.52 -5.74 2.95
C THR A 73 -2.58 -6.06 1.46
N PRO A 74 -3.65 -6.68 0.95
CA PRO A 74 -3.71 -7.10 -0.44
C PRO A 74 -3.57 -5.95 -1.43
N VAL A 75 -2.83 -6.17 -2.49
CA VAL A 75 -2.71 -5.26 -3.63
C VAL A 75 -3.90 -5.49 -4.56
N ILE A 76 -4.63 -4.42 -4.87
CA ILE A 76 -5.77 -4.43 -5.78
C ILE A 76 -5.36 -3.75 -7.08
N LEU A 77 -5.57 -4.43 -8.20
CA LEU A 77 -5.59 -3.83 -9.52
C LEU A 77 -6.99 -4.02 -10.09
N LYS A 78 -7.73 -2.94 -10.24
CA LYS A 78 -9.09 -2.99 -10.77
C LYS A 78 -9.05 -3.26 -12.27
N ASN A 79 -9.95 -4.12 -12.70
CA ASN A 79 -10.35 -4.24 -14.09
C ASN A 79 -11.88 -4.34 -14.18
N ASP A 80 -12.42 -4.26 -15.37
CA ASP A 80 -13.88 -4.28 -15.58
C ASP A 80 -14.46 -5.70 -15.49
N PHE A 81 -13.63 -6.72 -15.47
CA PHE A 81 -14.00 -8.14 -15.54
C PHE A 81 -13.84 -8.89 -14.21
N GLY A 82 -13.32 -8.24 -13.15
CA GLY A 82 -13.19 -8.86 -11.84
C GLY A 82 -11.75 -9.17 -11.43
N TYR A 83 -11.47 -10.41 -11.03
CA TYR A 83 -10.13 -10.78 -10.58
C TYR A 83 -9.18 -10.99 -11.76
N TRP A 84 -8.02 -10.36 -11.71
CA TRP A 84 -7.10 -10.28 -12.84
C TRP A 84 -6.69 -11.62 -13.47
N LYS A 85 -6.51 -12.68 -12.67
CA LYS A 85 -6.10 -14.01 -13.19
C LYS A 85 -7.08 -14.65 -14.17
N ALA A 86 -8.33 -14.18 -14.19
CA ALA A 86 -9.32 -14.71 -15.14
C ALA A 86 -9.16 -14.11 -16.55
N GLU A 87 -8.65 -12.86 -16.63
CA GLU A 87 -8.72 -12.06 -17.87
C GLU A 87 -7.38 -11.41 -18.28
N MET A 88 -6.34 -11.55 -17.44
CA MET A 88 -5.08 -10.86 -17.62
C MET A 88 -3.91 -11.83 -17.45
N SER A 89 -2.93 -11.73 -18.31
CA SER A 89 -1.66 -12.45 -18.17
C SER A 89 -0.80 -11.85 -17.04
N LEU A 90 0.20 -12.59 -16.58
CA LEU A 90 1.13 -12.08 -15.58
C LEU A 90 1.90 -10.83 -16.08
N PRO A 91 2.45 -10.78 -17.30
CA PRO A 91 3.10 -9.58 -17.82
C PRO A 91 2.19 -8.35 -17.83
N GLU A 92 0.93 -8.48 -18.22
CA GLU A 92 -0.03 -7.37 -18.18
C GLU A 92 -0.33 -6.91 -16.75
N TYR A 93 -0.39 -7.82 -15.78
CA TYR A 93 -0.53 -7.48 -14.37
C TYR A 93 0.68 -6.68 -13.87
N GLU A 94 1.89 -7.12 -14.19
CA GLU A 94 3.14 -6.47 -13.81
C GLU A 94 3.25 -5.08 -14.43
N GLU A 95 2.98 -4.95 -15.71
CA GLU A 95 2.92 -3.66 -16.41
C GLU A 95 1.94 -2.69 -15.74
N ARG A 96 0.71 -3.14 -15.48
CA ARG A 96 -0.30 -2.30 -14.80
C ARG A 96 0.11 -1.89 -13.40
N LEU A 97 0.77 -2.77 -12.65
CA LEU A 97 1.27 -2.48 -11.31
C LEU A 97 2.31 -1.36 -11.36
N ILE A 98 3.28 -1.48 -12.28
CA ILE A 98 4.37 -0.51 -12.47
C ILE A 98 3.80 0.83 -12.96
N VAL A 99 2.99 0.80 -14.02
CA VAL A 99 2.37 2.02 -14.60
C VAL A 99 1.48 2.74 -13.57
N ASN A 100 0.76 2.00 -12.73
CA ASN A 100 -0.04 2.62 -11.65
C ASN A 100 0.87 3.39 -10.66
N LEU A 101 1.99 2.81 -10.27
CA LEU A 101 2.95 3.44 -9.36
C LEU A 101 3.63 4.65 -10.03
N MET A 102 4.06 4.52 -11.28
CA MET A 102 4.67 5.60 -12.06
C MET A 102 3.72 6.79 -12.20
N LYS A 103 2.45 6.57 -12.54
CA LYS A 103 1.43 7.62 -12.63
C LYS A 103 1.23 8.36 -11.30
N LYS A 104 1.27 7.65 -10.17
CA LYS A 104 1.22 8.29 -8.85
C LYS A 104 2.44 9.15 -8.60
N TYR A 105 3.64 8.63 -8.92
CA TYR A 105 4.90 9.33 -8.75
C TYR A 105 4.94 10.61 -9.59
N GLN A 106 4.65 10.51 -10.89
CA GLN A 106 4.58 11.66 -11.81
C GLN A 106 3.56 12.69 -11.35
N SER A 107 2.39 12.24 -10.88
CA SER A 107 1.33 13.15 -10.38
C SER A 107 1.74 13.89 -9.09
N PHE A 108 2.63 13.31 -8.29
CA PHE A 108 3.11 13.92 -7.04
C PHE A 108 4.32 14.82 -7.27
N THR A 109 5.31 14.35 -8.05
CA THR A 109 6.60 15.05 -8.24
C THR A 109 6.58 16.03 -9.41
N GLY A 110 5.73 15.81 -10.41
CA GLY A 110 5.79 16.48 -11.71
C GLY A 110 6.89 15.96 -12.63
N GLU A 111 7.74 15.04 -12.17
CA GLU A 111 8.81 14.43 -12.97
C GLU A 111 8.22 13.42 -13.96
N LYS A 112 8.66 13.48 -15.22
CA LYS A 112 8.37 12.44 -16.20
C LYS A 112 9.31 11.25 -15.97
N ILE A 113 8.75 10.06 -15.97
CA ILE A 113 9.51 8.80 -15.95
C ILE A 113 9.45 8.21 -17.37
N GLU A 114 10.55 7.67 -17.85
CA GLU A 114 10.60 6.90 -19.10
C GLU A 114 9.76 5.64 -18.97
N ASP A 115 9.18 5.17 -20.07
CA ASP A 115 8.19 4.08 -20.04
C ASP A 115 8.77 2.71 -19.67
N ASP A 116 10.10 2.51 -19.82
CA ASP A 116 10.76 1.24 -19.53
C ASP A 116 11.45 1.26 -18.15
N VAL A 117 10.67 1.03 -17.11
CA VAL A 117 11.15 0.97 -15.74
C VAL A 117 11.27 -0.47 -15.25
N HIS A 118 12.51 -0.92 -15.02
CA HIS A 118 12.78 -2.16 -14.31
C HIS A 118 12.71 -1.94 -12.80
N LEU A 119 11.52 -2.16 -12.22
CA LEU A 119 11.23 -1.89 -10.81
C LEU A 119 11.72 -3.00 -9.88
N TYR A 120 11.58 -4.26 -10.28
CA TYR A 120 11.93 -5.43 -9.47
C TYR A 120 12.40 -6.59 -10.34
N ASP A 121 13.22 -7.48 -9.77
CA ASP A 121 13.77 -8.65 -10.45
C ASP A 121 12.84 -9.85 -10.37
N SER A 122 11.98 -9.90 -9.34
CA SER A 122 10.99 -10.96 -9.20
C SER A 122 9.77 -10.53 -8.41
N ILE A 123 8.63 -11.17 -8.71
CA ILE A 123 7.38 -11.06 -7.99
C ILE A 123 6.94 -12.43 -7.47
N LEU A 124 6.57 -12.51 -6.19
CA LEU A 124 6.04 -13.71 -5.57
C LEU A 124 4.64 -13.46 -5.01
N PHE A 125 3.67 -14.23 -5.46
CA PHE A 125 2.31 -14.22 -4.91
C PHE A 125 2.23 -15.12 -3.68
N LYS A 126 1.84 -14.57 -2.53
CA LYS A 126 1.80 -15.26 -1.23
C LYS A 126 0.53 -16.08 -1.01
N ASN A 127 -0.52 -15.79 -1.74
CA ASN A 127 -1.82 -16.45 -1.61
C ASN A 127 -2.17 -17.22 -2.89
N LYS A 128 -2.71 -18.43 -2.73
CA LYS A 128 -3.22 -19.24 -3.85
C LYS A 128 -4.59 -18.74 -4.34
N MET A 129 -5.44 -18.34 -3.41
CA MET A 129 -6.77 -17.78 -3.68
C MET A 129 -6.76 -16.28 -3.39
N PRO A 130 -7.51 -15.45 -4.15
CA PRO A 130 -7.55 -14.02 -3.91
C PRO A 130 -8.07 -13.69 -2.51
N VAL A 131 -7.47 -12.68 -1.89
CA VAL A 131 -7.96 -12.13 -0.63
C VAL A 131 -9.18 -11.25 -0.93
N LYS A 132 -10.29 -11.53 -0.28
CA LYS A 132 -11.54 -10.79 -0.40
C LYS A 132 -11.56 -9.60 0.56
N ILE A 133 -11.84 -8.41 0.03
CA ILE A 133 -11.96 -7.18 0.80
C ILE A 133 -13.38 -6.64 0.60
N PRO A 134 -14.20 -6.54 1.66
CA PRO A 134 -15.54 -5.99 1.58
C PRO A 134 -15.51 -4.54 1.06
N TYR A 135 -16.35 -4.22 0.09
CA TYR A 135 -16.46 -2.88 -0.47
C TYR A 135 -17.89 -2.61 -0.93
N LYS A 136 -18.62 -1.80 -0.16
CA LYS A 136 -20.07 -1.59 -0.39
C LYS A 136 -20.79 -2.94 -0.48
N ASN A 137 -21.46 -3.22 -1.60
CA ASN A 137 -22.21 -4.46 -1.85
C ASN A 137 -21.41 -5.51 -2.64
N ILE A 138 -20.08 -5.31 -2.82
CA ILE A 138 -19.21 -6.21 -3.56
C ILE A 138 -17.96 -6.57 -2.75
N HIS A 139 -17.18 -7.51 -3.25
CA HIS A 139 -15.84 -7.79 -2.76
C HIS A 139 -14.80 -7.37 -3.80
N LEU A 140 -13.81 -6.61 -3.36
CA LEU A 140 -12.59 -6.43 -4.14
C LEU A 140 -11.69 -7.64 -3.92
N LEU A 141 -11.07 -8.10 -4.98
CA LEU A 141 -10.16 -9.25 -4.96
C LEU A 141 -8.74 -8.77 -5.20
N GLY A 142 -7.82 -9.19 -4.34
CA GLY A 142 -6.42 -8.80 -4.45
C GLY A 142 -5.47 -9.86 -3.97
N ASP A 143 -4.18 -9.62 -4.20
CA ASP A 143 -3.12 -10.54 -3.84
C ASP A 143 -2.13 -9.91 -2.86
N LYS A 144 -1.61 -10.74 -1.95
CA LYS A 144 -0.41 -10.40 -1.20
C LYS A 144 0.81 -10.79 -2.03
N ILE A 145 1.68 -9.82 -2.25
CA ILE A 145 2.86 -9.99 -3.10
C ILE A 145 4.13 -9.58 -2.37
N ASP A 146 5.23 -10.24 -2.71
CA ASP A 146 6.59 -9.82 -2.39
C ASP A 146 7.27 -9.42 -3.71
N LEU A 147 8.02 -8.31 -3.70
CA LEU A 147 8.82 -7.81 -4.82
C LEU A 147 10.29 -7.73 -4.39
N GLU A 148 11.19 -8.40 -5.08
CA GLU A 148 12.64 -8.17 -4.95
C GLU A 148 13.01 -6.96 -5.79
N ILE A 149 13.34 -5.86 -5.14
CA ILE A 149 13.53 -4.56 -5.80
C ILE A 149 14.86 -4.51 -6.54
N ALA A 150 14.82 -4.07 -7.79
CA ALA A 150 15.98 -3.95 -8.63
C ALA A 150 16.98 -2.90 -8.09
N ASN A 151 18.27 -3.17 -8.32
CA ASN A 151 19.35 -2.31 -7.86
C ASN A 151 19.65 -1.20 -8.89
N ASN A 152 18.66 -0.32 -9.11
CA ASN A 152 18.82 0.87 -9.93
C ASN A 152 18.15 2.09 -9.25
N GLU A 153 18.55 3.29 -9.62
CA GLU A 153 18.11 4.52 -8.97
C GLU A 153 16.60 4.72 -9.05
N MET A 154 16.00 4.48 -10.21
CA MET A 154 14.56 4.67 -10.41
C MET A 154 13.74 3.65 -9.62
N ALA A 155 14.17 2.38 -9.59
CA ALA A 155 13.52 1.35 -8.79
C ALA A 155 13.54 1.70 -7.30
N GLN A 156 14.66 2.22 -6.79
CA GLN A 156 14.77 2.64 -5.40
C GLN A 156 13.89 3.85 -5.09
N LYS A 157 13.83 4.87 -5.96
CA LYS A 157 12.92 6.01 -5.83
C LYS A 157 11.45 5.55 -5.78
N LEU A 158 11.04 4.69 -6.70
CA LEU A 158 9.68 4.17 -6.77
C LEU A 158 9.36 3.25 -5.58
N ALA A 159 10.30 2.42 -5.12
CA ALA A 159 10.12 1.59 -3.93
C ALA A 159 9.88 2.43 -2.67
N TYR A 160 10.67 3.48 -2.48
CA TYR A 160 10.45 4.45 -1.40
C TYR A 160 9.10 5.14 -1.51
N PHE A 161 8.77 5.60 -2.70
CA PHE A 161 7.49 6.25 -2.96
C PHE A 161 6.32 5.31 -2.65
N ALA A 162 6.42 4.04 -3.03
CA ALA A 162 5.41 3.02 -2.73
C ALA A 162 5.15 2.83 -1.23
N LEU A 163 6.16 3.06 -0.36
CA LEU A 163 5.95 3.01 1.09
C LEU A 163 4.95 4.05 1.58
N GLY A 164 4.91 5.22 0.94
CA GLY A 164 4.02 6.31 1.33
C GLY A 164 2.66 6.31 0.64
N VAL A 165 2.56 5.72 -0.57
CA VAL A 165 1.33 5.76 -1.36
C VAL A 165 0.68 4.39 -1.56
N GLY A 166 1.40 3.31 -1.26
CA GLY A 166 0.97 1.92 -1.48
C GLY A 166 1.04 1.47 -2.94
N LEU A 167 0.99 0.14 -3.13
CA LEU A 167 0.91 -0.48 -4.44
C LEU A 167 -0.54 -0.66 -4.89
N GLY A 168 -0.78 -0.58 -6.19
CA GLY A 168 -2.11 -0.74 -6.79
C GLY A 168 -3.09 0.35 -6.34
N GLU A 169 -4.33 -0.02 -6.15
CA GLU A 169 -5.45 0.90 -5.93
C GLU A 169 -6.10 0.75 -4.55
N ASN A 170 -7.01 1.68 -4.19
CA ASN A 170 -7.72 1.72 -2.90
C ASN A 170 -6.80 1.82 -1.66
N ASN A 171 -5.65 2.45 -1.79
CA ASN A 171 -4.64 2.55 -0.74
C ASN A 171 -5.14 3.25 0.53
N SER A 172 -5.99 4.26 0.41
CA SER A 172 -6.66 4.93 1.53
C SER A 172 -7.76 4.07 2.20
N ARG A 173 -7.92 2.84 1.78
CA ARG A 173 -8.89 1.85 2.30
C ARG A 173 -8.19 0.55 2.69
N SER A 174 -6.99 0.68 3.19
CA SER A 174 -6.17 -0.44 3.66
C SER A 174 -5.88 -1.50 2.59
N CYS A 175 -5.66 -1.06 1.33
CA CYS A 175 -5.21 -1.94 0.25
C CYS A 175 -3.80 -1.56 -0.17
N GLY A 176 -2.96 -2.55 -0.48
CA GLY A 176 -1.62 -2.34 -1.02
C GLY A 176 -0.64 -1.65 -0.07
N PHE A 177 -0.87 -1.72 1.25
CA PHE A 177 0.12 -1.29 2.23
C PHE A 177 1.31 -2.24 2.20
N VAL A 178 2.51 -1.71 1.95
CA VAL A 178 3.73 -2.51 1.84
C VAL A 178 4.71 -2.19 2.96
N ASN A 179 5.40 -3.21 3.45
CA ASN A 179 6.60 -3.07 4.26
C ASN A 179 7.82 -3.42 3.42
N TYR A 180 9.00 -3.26 3.99
CA TYR A 180 10.27 -3.34 3.29
C TYR A 180 11.31 -4.10 4.09
N LYS A 181 12.33 -4.60 3.38
CA LYS A 181 13.63 -4.98 3.94
C LYS A 181 14.69 -4.15 3.28
N TYR A 182 15.67 -3.76 4.06
CA TYR A 182 16.89 -3.14 3.54
C TYR A 182 17.90 -4.21 3.10
N LEU A 183 18.81 -3.81 2.22
CA LEU A 183 20.04 -4.55 1.95
C LEU A 183 20.91 -4.61 3.19
#